data_4623e6ad9e1cbb7af25cd6b89e6be00d
#
_entry.id   4623e6ad9e1cbb7af25cd6b89e6be00d
#
_cell.length_a   1.000
_cell.length_b   1.000
_cell.length_c   1.000
_cell.angle_alpha   90.00
_cell.angle_beta   90.00
_cell.angle_gamma   90.00
#
_symmetry.space_group_name_H-M   'P 1'
#
loop_
_entity.id
_entity.type
_entity.pdbx_description
1 polymer ?
#
loop_
_entity_poly.entity_id
_entity_poly.type
_entity_poly.pdbx_seq_one_letter_code
_entity_poly.pdbx_strand_id
1 'polypeptide(L)'
;MSRYGWCWRACALALLLVCLPYSAALAHCFVGARFFPATLAIDDPCVADELSLPTVDWFQTGGIPSASEWDVSAEISKRITEDLGLSIGDTWSQISPPGGPKMAGFGDLETTLQYQLLKDSAHETAMLLGLIADWGGTGAIHSGIGTPYSELTPTFYFGQGLGALPDEAGWLRAFAVTGQIGYQFPTTSYEVAQATYIPQVLTWGGSVQYSMPYLKSEIEDLQLPDFINHLIPIVEAQLSTPVANNFGNSPVTTGTINPGAIWVGSYFQVGLEATVPVNRASGTGVGFLGQFHIYLDDMFPTTIGQPLIGTAPPPQKPTF
;
A
#
# COMPACT_ATOMS: atom_id res chain seq x y z
N MET A 1 38.18 -41.32 29.55
CA MET A 1 38.13 -39.90 29.83
C MET A 1 38.00 -39.20 28.48
N SER A 2 37.08 -38.47 28.05
CA SER A 2 35.80 -37.96 28.57
C SER A 2 34.96 -37.56 27.31
N ARG A 3 34.02 -38.41 26.88
CA ARG A 3 33.07 -38.09 25.80
C ARG A 3 31.83 -37.33 26.28
N TYR A 4 31.70 -37.09 27.57
CA TYR A 4 30.52 -36.45 28.17
C TYR A 4 30.59 -34.92 28.29
N GLY A 5 31.77 -34.31 28.11
CA GLY A 5 31.93 -32.87 28.22
C GLY A 5 31.40 -32.04 27.06
N TRP A 6 31.21 -32.65 25.89
CA TRP A 6 30.75 -31.94 24.68
C TRP A 6 29.21 -31.85 24.59
N CYS A 7 28.50 -32.88 25.06
CA CYS A 7 27.03 -32.85 25.06
C CYS A 7 26.46 -31.78 26.00
N TRP A 8 27.09 -31.57 27.17
CA TRP A 8 26.61 -30.54 28.12
C TRP A 8 26.84 -29.11 27.64
N ARG A 9 27.93 -28.87 26.91
CA ARG A 9 28.19 -27.56 26.31
C ARG A 9 27.28 -27.27 25.13
N ALA A 10 26.96 -28.24 24.31
CA ALA A 10 25.99 -28.12 23.21
C ALA A 10 24.55 -27.92 23.71
N CYS A 11 24.14 -28.64 24.76
CA CYS A 11 22.83 -28.43 25.39
C CYS A 11 22.73 -27.07 26.13
N ALA A 12 23.81 -26.59 26.77
CA ALA A 12 23.81 -25.27 27.39
C ALA A 12 23.76 -24.13 26.37
N LEU A 13 24.46 -24.27 25.21
CA LEU A 13 24.33 -23.30 24.10
C LEU A 13 22.95 -23.34 23.45
N ALA A 14 22.34 -24.52 23.28
CA ALA A 14 21.00 -24.65 22.75
C ALA A 14 19.92 -24.08 23.71
N LEU A 15 20.10 -24.26 25.03
CA LEU A 15 19.22 -23.65 26.03
C LEU A 15 19.40 -22.11 26.13
N LEU A 16 20.59 -21.58 25.90
CA LEU A 16 20.82 -20.14 25.86
C LEU A 16 20.20 -19.48 24.61
N LEU A 17 20.10 -20.20 23.50
CA LEU A 17 19.43 -19.74 22.28
C LEU A 17 17.89 -19.74 22.40
N VAL A 18 17.32 -20.57 23.30
CA VAL A 18 15.87 -20.63 23.56
C VAL A 18 15.41 -19.55 24.56
N CYS A 19 16.34 -18.94 25.31
CA CYS A 19 16.05 -17.89 26.29
C CYS A 19 16.34 -16.47 25.79
N LEU A 20 16.58 -16.25 24.51
CA LEU A 20 16.52 -14.90 23.96
C LEU A 20 15.07 -14.43 24.06
N PRO A 21 14.78 -13.28 24.71
CA PRO A 21 13.43 -12.75 24.68
C PRO A 21 13.06 -12.58 23.21
N TYR A 22 11.99 -13.25 22.79
CA TYR A 22 11.35 -12.98 21.52
C TYR A 22 10.79 -11.57 21.62
N SER A 23 11.57 -10.61 21.20
CA SER A 23 11.11 -9.24 21.04
C SER A 23 10.28 -9.25 19.76
N ALA A 24 8.97 -9.20 19.88
CA ALA A 24 8.13 -8.93 18.74
C ALA A 24 8.47 -7.52 18.25
N ALA A 25 9.15 -7.40 17.13
CA ALA A 25 9.31 -6.16 16.43
C ALA A 25 7.95 -5.82 15.80
N LEU A 26 7.44 -4.63 16.05
CA LEU A 26 6.38 -4.01 15.27
C LEU A 26 7.03 -2.93 14.46
N ALA A 27 7.08 -3.13 13.18
CA ALA A 27 7.77 -2.21 12.32
C ALA A 27 6.84 -1.62 11.25
N HIS A 28 5.79 -2.33 10.84
CA HIS A 28 4.78 -1.80 9.93
C HIS A 28 3.95 -0.67 10.61
N CYS A 29 3.09 0.02 9.89
CA CYS A 29 2.51 1.32 10.21
C CYS A 29 1.69 1.38 11.51
N PHE A 30 2.39 1.30 12.67
CA PHE A 30 1.80 1.62 13.96
C PHE A 30 2.11 3.06 14.38
N VAL A 31 1.07 3.76 14.85
CA VAL A 31 1.17 5.10 15.43
C VAL A 31 0.45 5.10 16.77
N GLY A 32 1.19 4.91 17.85
CA GLY A 32 0.62 4.57 19.14
C GLY A 32 -0.01 3.18 19.14
N ALA A 33 -1.27 3.10 19.58
CA ALA A 33 -2.06 1.86 19.53
C ALA A 33 -2.70 1.62 18.14
N ARG A 34 -2.71 2.63 17.27
CA ARG A 34 -3.34 2.56 15.95
C ARG A 34 -2.44 1.86 14.96
N PHE A 35 -2.96 0.82 14.32
CA PHE A 35 -2.43 0.23 13.12
C PHE A 35 -3.14 0.81 11.87
N PHE A 36 -2.37 1.31 10.91
CA PHE A 36 -2.83 1.63 9.57
C PHE A 36 -2.39 0.49 8.64
N PRO A 37 -3.31 -0.33 8.12
CA PRO A 37 -2.94 -1.40 7.20
C PRO A 37 -2.39 -0.85 5.90
N ALA A 38 -1.53 -1.59 5.21
CA ALA A 38 -1.21 -1.32 3.83
C ALA A 38 -2.50 -1.42 3.00
N THR A 39 -2.95 -0.30 2.48
CA THR A 39 -4.18 -0.18 1.73
C THR A 39 -3.98 -0.65 0.28
N LEU A 40 -5.07 -0.97 -0.45
CA LEU A 40 -4.95 -1.65 -1.72
C LEU A 40 -4.91 -0.68 -2.91
N ALA A 41 -5.72 0.39 -2.84
CA ALA A 41 -5.87 1.34 -3.92
C ALA A 41 -5.09 2.64 -3.71
N ILE A 42 -4.87 3.04 -2.46
CA ILE A 42 -4.00 4.16 -2.08
C ILE A 42 -2.91 3.65 -1.17
N ASP A 43 -1.83 4.41 -1.00
CA ASP A 43 -0.73 4.02 -0.11
C ASP A 43 -1.00 4.41 1.35
N ASP A 44 -0.39 3.71 2.31
CA ASP A 44 -0.48 4.05 3.73
C ASP A 44 0.49 5.18 4.10
N PRO A 45 0.31 5.87 5.25
CA PRO A 45 1.08 7.06 5.59
C PRO A 45 2.41 6.76 6.32
N CYS A 46 3.03 5.59 6.09
CA CYS A 46 4.22 5.17 6.83
C CYS A 46 5.35 4.68 5.93
N VAL A 47 6.57 4.78 6.45
CA VAL A 47 7.74 4.12 5.87
C VAL A 47 7.95 2.79 6.59
N ALA A 48 7.93 1.68 5.83
CA ALA A 48 8.06 0.32 6.35
C ALA A 48 8.95 -0.58 5.45
N ASP A 49 9.32 -1.75 5.97
CA ASP A 49 9.97 -2.81 5.17
C ASP A 49 8.91 -3.86 4.84
N GLU A 50 8.45 -3.89 3.60
CA GLU A 50 7.29 -4.69 3.22
C GLU A 50 7.36 -5.18 1.78
N LEU A 51 6.52 -6.16 1.47
CA LEU A 51 6.41 -6.76 0.14
C LEU A 51 4.94 -7.00 -0.19
N SER A 52 4.42 -6.32 -1.20
CA SER A 52 3.13 -6.61 -1.84
C SER A 52 3.34 -7.57 -3.00
N LEU A 53 2.86 -8.82 -2.90
CA LEU A 53 3.04 -9.83 -3.93
C LEU A 53 2.07 -11.02 -3.76
N PRO A 54 1.10 -11.20 -4.66
CA PRO A 54 0.71 -10.25 -5.71
C PRO A 54 -0.31 -9.21 -5.22
N THR A 55 -0.40 -8.08 -5.93
CA THR A 55 -1.62 -7.29 -6.02
C THR A 55 -2.25 -7.60 -7.37
N VAL A 56 -3.52 -7.97 -7.38
CA VAL A 56 -4.26 -8.38 -8.58
C VAL A 56 -5.48 -7.50 -8.74
N ASP A 57 -5.58 -6.80 -9.85
CA ASP A 57 -6.76 -6.02 -10.23
C ASP A 57 -7.39 -6.58 -11.52
N TRP A 58 -8.70 -6.61 -11.55
CA TRP A 58 -9.48 -6.89 -12.74
C TRP A 58 -10.61 -5.89 -12.87
N PHE A 59 -10.70 -5.25 -14.02
CA PHE A 59 -11.74 -4.26 -14.29
C PHE A 59 -12.12 -4.19 -15.78
N GLN A 60 -13.21 -3.46 -16.05
CA GLN A 60 -13.63 -3.12 -17.38
C GLN A 60 -13.28 -1.65 -17.65
N THR A 61 -12.40 -1.41 -18.63
CA THR A 61 -11.92 -0.06 -18.95
C THR A 61 -13.04 0.90 -19.33
N GLY A 62 -12.82 2.19 -19.21
CA GLY A 62 -13.69 3.21 -19.75
C GLY A 62 -13.72 3.19 -21.28
N GLY A 63 -14.73 3.83 -21.87
CA GLY A 63 -14.85 3.95 -23.31
C GLY A 63 -15.86 2.96 -23.95
N ILE A 64 -16.00 3.03 -25.28
CA ILE A 64 -16.92 2.20 -26.07
C ILE A 64 -16.19 1.79 -27.35
N PRO A 65 -15.95 0.49 -27.57
CA PRO A 65 -16.21 -0.63 -26.67
C PRO A 65 -15.25 -0.67 -25.50
N SER A 66 -15.73 -1.15 -24.35
CA SER A 66 -14.92 -1.39 -23.16
C SER A 66 -14.03 -2.62 -23.34
N ALA A 67 -12.79 -2.58 -22.88
CA ALA A 67 -11.89 -3.73 -22.81
C ALA A 67 -11.87 -4.33 -21.38
N SER A 68 -11.58 -5.62 -21.27
CA SER A 68 -11.26 -6.24 -19.97
C SER A 68 -9.77 -6.13 -19.75
N GLU A 69 -9.39 -5.71 -18.53
CA GLU A 69 -7.99 -5.57 -18.11
C GLU A 69 -7.72 -6.37 -16.85
N TRP A 70 -6.57 -7.00 -16.84
CA TRP A 70 -5.97 -7.69 -15.71
C TRP A 70 -4.62 -7.07 -15.41
N ASP A 71 -4.42 -6.67 -14.18
CA ASP A 71 -3.13 -6.20 -13.69
C ASP A 71 -2.65 -7.09 -12.56
N VAL A 72 -1.38 -7.41 -12.59
CA VAL A 72 -0.70 -8.16 -11.53
C VAL A 72 0.58 -7.41 -11.19
N SER A 73 0.62 -6.83 -10.02
CA SER A 73 1.77 -6.04 -9.57
C SER A 73 2.49 -6.69 -8.40
N ALA A 74 3.75 -6.29 -8.27
CA ALA A 74 4.60 -6.59 -7.14
C ALA A 74 5.37 -5.33 -6.76
N GLU A 75 5.48 -5.07 -5.47
CA GLU A 75 6.27 -3.98 -4.92
C GLU A 75 7.03 -4.43 -3.69
N ILE A 76 8.27 -4.00 -3.58
CA ILE A 76 9.09 -4.14 -2.38
C ILE A 76 9.49 -2.77 -1.86
N SER A 77 9.23 -2.53 -0.58
CA SER A 77 9.61 -1.32 0.13
C SER A 77 10.72 -1.61 1.11
N LYS A 78 11.68 -0.71 1.20
CA LYS A 78 12.86 -0.83 2.04
C LYS A 78 13.19 0.46 2.75
N ARG A 79 13.25 0.41 4.09
CA ARG A 79 13.75 1.52 4.88
C ARG A 79 15.25 1.71 4.67
N ILE A 80 15.65 2.91 4.26
CA ILE A 80 17.05 3.35 4.23
C ILE A 80 17.45 3.80 5.63
N THR A 81 16.62 4.64 6.26
CA THR A 81 16.66 5.00 7.68
C THR A 81 15.28 4.72 8.30
N GLU A 82 15.06 5.04 9.57
CA GLU A 82 13.74 4.92 10.20
C GLU A 82 12.67 5.78 9.50
N ASP A 83 13.07 6.95 8.99
CA ASP A 83 12.16 7.93 8.40
C ASP A 83 12.27 8.02 6.87
N LEU A 84 13.24 7.36 6.24
CA LEU A 84 13.47 7.38 4.81
C LEU A 84 13.34 5.99 4.22
N GLY A 85 12.44 5.82 3.26
CA GLY A 85 12.18 4.58 2.53
C GLY A 85 12.32 4.73 1.02
N LEU A 86 12.56 3.62 0.37
CA LEU A 86 12.55 3.47 -1.09
C LEU A 86 11.74 2.23 -1.42
N SER A 87 10.74 2.37 -2.31
CA SER A 87 10.07 1.24 -2.92
C SER A 87 10.39 1.11 -4.40
N ILE A 88 10.28 -0.11 -4.89
CA ILE A 88 10.43 -0.47 -6.30
C ILE A 88 9.31 -1.45 -6.63
N GLY A 89 8.54 -1.13 -7.66
CA GLY A 89 7.42 -1.93 -8.12
C GLY A 89 7.34 -2.00 -9.64
N ASP A 90 6.59 -3.00 -10.11
CA ASP A 90 6.24 -3.14 -11.52
C ASP A 90 4.90 -3.88 -11.63
N THR A 91 4.18 -3.61 -12.72
CA THR A 91 2.86 -4.18 -13.01
C THR A 91 2.86 -4.88 -14.35
N TRP A 92 2.51 -6.14 -14.37
CA TRP A 92 2.19 -6.85 -15.61
C TRP A 92 0.71 -6.68 -15.93
N SER A 93 0.41 -6.15 -17.13
CA SER A 93 -0.95 -5.88 -17.59
C SER A 93 -1.33 -6.75 -18.77
N GLN A 94 -2.61 -7.16 -18.83
CA GLN A 94 -3.23 -7.77 -20.02
C GLN A 94 -4.54 -7.09 -20.35
N ILE A 95 -4.56 -6.40 -21.48
CA ILE A 95 -5.74 -5.71 -22.03
C ILE A 95 -6.36 -6.57 -23.12
N SER A 96 -7.65 -6.83 -23.03
CA SER A 96 -8.41 -7.67 -23.95
C SER A 96 -9.57 -6.88 -24.56
N PRO A 97 -9.35 -6.16 -25.67
CA PRO A 97 -10.39 -5.41 -26.36
C PRO A 97 -11.38 -6.37 -27.06
N PRO A 98 -12.68 -6.04 -27.13
CA PRO A 98 -13.68 -6.86 -27.82
C PRO A 98 -13.37 -6.99 -29.30
N GLY A 99 -13.18 -8.22 -29.79
CA GLY A 99 -12.91 -8.49 -31.20
C GLY A 99 -11.52 -8.10 -31.71
N GLY A 100 -10.64 -7.62 -30.82
CA GLY A 100 -9.26 -7.26 -31.15
C GLY A 100 -8.22 -8.24 -30.56
N PRO A 101 -6.95 -8.09 -30.93
CA PRO A 101 -5.86 -8.86 -30.33
C PRO A 101 -5.68 -8.45 -28.87
N LYS A 102 -5.29 -9.40 -28.04
CA LYS A 102 -4.86 -9.11 -26.66
C LYS A 102 -3.49 -8.41 -26.67
N MET A 103 -3.35 -7.43 -25.84
CA MET A 103 -2.08 -6.75 -25.54
C MET A 103 -1.64 -7.17 -24.15
N ALA A 104 -0.36 -7.46 -23.97
CA ALA A 104 0.16 -7.81 -22.66
C ALA A 104 1.64 -7.42 -22.54
N GLY A 105 2.09 -7.11 -21.34
CA GLY A 105 3.46 -6.77 -21.03
C GLY A 105 3.62 -6.19 -19.65
N PHE A 106 4.85 -5.89 -19.26
CA PHE A 106 5.13 -5.10 -18.07
C PHE A 106 4.91 -3.62 -18.36
N GLY A 107 4.43 -2.90 -17.35
CA GLY A 107 4.35 -1.45 -17.33
C GLY A 107 5.73 -0.79 -17.25
N ASP A 108 5.75 0.50 -17.00
CA ASP A 108 7.01 1.19 -16.70
C ASP A 108 7.38 0.92 -15.24
N LEU A 109 8.67 0.71 -14.99
CA LEU A 109 9.19 0.51 -13.63
C LEU A 109 8.84 1.71 -12.76
N GLU A 110 8.25 1.47 -11.59
CA GLU A 110 7.96 2.50 -10.60
C GLU A 110 9.00 2.47 -9.46
N THR A 111 9.38 3.64 -8.99
CA THR A 111 10.14 3.81 -7.76
C THR A 111 9.52 4.92 -6.93
N THR A 112 9.43 4.73 -5.61
CA THR A 112 8.93 5.75 -4.69
C THR A 112 9.93 6.03 -3.59
N LEU A 113 10.40 7.27 -3.51
CA LEU A 113 11.17 7.76 -2.37
C LEU A 113 10.20 8.35 -1.35
N GLN A 114 10.24 7.86 -0.11
CA GLN A 114 9.31 8.25 0.96
C GLN A 114 10.07 8.83 2.15
N TYR A 115 9.53 9.90 2.75
CA TYR A 115 10.07 10.51 3.96
C TYR A 115 8.98 10.75 4.99
N GLN A 116 9.11 10.10 6.16
CA GLN A 116 8.19 10.25 7.29
C GLN A 116 8.35 11.62 7.93
N LEU A 117 7.31 12.47 7.83
CA LEU A 117 7.32 13.81 8.43
C LEU A 117 6.91 13.79 9.90
N LEU A 118 5.93 12.94 10.24
CA LEU A 118 5.31 12.90 11.56
C LEU A 118 4.78 11.50 11.85
N LYS A 119 5.05 11.03 13.08
CA LYS A 119 4.32 9.94 13.77
C LYS A 119 3.98 10.43 15.19
N ASP A 120 2.75 10.89 15.40
CA ASP A 120 2.26 11.36 16.71
C ASP A 120 1.40 10.26 17.36
N SER A 121 2.05 9.49 18.24
CA SER A 121 1.40 8.37 18.94
C SER A 121 0.28 8.80 19.88
N ALA A 122 0.30 10.04 20.41
CA ALA A 122 -0.72 10.53 21.34
C ALA A 122 -2.03 10.86 20.62
N HIS A 123 -1.96 11.26 19.36
CA HIS A 123 -3.11 11.62 18.54
C HIS A 123 -3.35 10.63 17.38
N GLU A 124 -2.58 9.55 17.31
CA GLU A 124 -2.66 8.55 16.21
C GLU A 124 -2.57 9.19 14.82
N THR A 125 -1.66 10.16 14.67
CA THR A 125 -1.51 10.94 13.42
C THR A 125 -0.19 10.58 12.74
N ALA A 126 -0.24 10.28 11.46
CA ALA A 126 0.93 10.09 10.60
C ALA A 126 0.89 11.02 9.41
N MET A 127 2.05 11.52 8.98
CA MET A 127 2.22 12.31 7.76
C MET A 127 3.50 11.89 7.05
N LEU A 128 3.44 11.76 5.73
CA LEU A 128 4.54 11.28 4.90
C LEU A 128 4.59 12.09 3.60
N LEU A 129 5.79 12.34 3.10
CA LEU A 129 6.03 12.85 1.74
C LEU A 129 6.58 11.72 0.88
N GLY A 130 6.07 11.59 -0.33
CA GLY A 130 6.56 10.69 -1.36
C GLY A 130 6.94 11.42 -2.65
N LEU A 131 7.87 10.84 -3.38
CA LEU A 131 8.14 11.17 -4.76
C LEU A 131 8.09 9.87 -5.57
N ILE A 132 6.99 9.68 -6.29
CA ILE A 132 6.80 8.55 -7.18
C ILE A 132 7.43 8.92 -8.53
N ALA A 133 8.14 7.99 -9.13
CA ALA A 133 8.71 8.11 -10.46
C ALA A 133 8.41 6.87 -11.29
N ASP A 134 7.62 7.05 -12.34
CA ASP A 134 7.40 6.08 -13.40
C ASP A 134 8.45 6.27 -14.49
N TRP A 135 9.29 5.27 -14.69
CA TRP A 135 10.44 5.36 -15.59
C TRP A 135 10.07 4.94 -17.01
N GLY A 136 9.61 5.90 -17.79
CA GLY A 136 9.24 5.67 -19.18
C GLY A 136 10.35 5.00 -20.00
N GLY A 137 9.94 4.11 -20.88
CA GLY A 137 10.87 3.34 -21.71
C GLY A 137 11.35 2.04 -21.10
N THR A 138 11.00 1.73 -19.87
CA THR A 138 11.33 0.46 -19.21
C THR A 138 10.30 -0.62 -19.49
N GLY A 139 9.05 -0.22 -19.77
CA GLY A 139 7.93 -1.10 -20.03
C GLY A 139 7.75 -1.54 -21.49
N ALA A 140 6.66 -2.24 -21.74
CA ALA A 140 6.29 -2.79 -23.04
C ALA A 140 5.61 -1.75 -23.95
N ILE A 141 6.34 -0.73 -24.40
CA ILE A 141 5.85 0.36 -25.25
C ILE A 141 5.19 -0.17 -26.53
N HIS A 142 5.79 -1.17 -27.19
CA HIS A 142 5.25 -1.71 -28.44
C HIS A 142 3.88 -2.41 -28.28
N SER A 143 3.56 -2.85 -27.07
CA SER A 143 2.25 -3.41 -26.73
C SER A 143 1.26 -2.34 -26.27
N GLY A 144 1.68 -1.07 -26.14
CA GLY A 144 0.86 0.01 -25.63
C GLY A 144 0.62 -0.05 -24.11
N ILE A 145 1.43 -0.81 -23.38
CA ILE A 145 1.38 -0.93 -21.90
C ILE A 145 2.30 0.11 -21.26
N GLY A 146 3.57 0.16 -21.67
CA GLY A 146 4.51 1.17 -21.20
C GLY A 146 4.44 2.47 -22.01
N THR A 147 5.02 3.53 -21.47
CA THR A 147 5.08 4.87 -22.08
C THR A 147 6.52 5.22 -22.52
N PRO A 148 6.71 6.08 -23.53
CA PRO A 148 8.05 6.52 -23.95
C PRO A 148 8.60 7.68 -23.11
N TYR A 149 7.89 8.16 -22.11
CA TYR A 149 8.25 9.27 -21.24
C TYR A 149 8.08 8.90 -19.78
N SER A 150 8.86 9.52 -18.91
CA SER A 150 8.74 9.33 -17.46
C SER A 150 7.73 10.31 -16.86
N GLU A 151 7.17 9.91 -15.72
CA GLU A 151 6.27 10.73 -14.93
C GLU A 151 6.80 10.87 -13.50
N LEU A 152 6.64 12.05 -12.91
CA LEU A 152 7.03 12.33 -11.54
C LEU A 152 5.81 12.82 -10.76
N THR A 153 5.58 12.25 -9.59
CA THR A 153 4.42 12.58 -8.75
C THR A 153 4.85 12.82 -7.31
N PRO A 154 5.23 14.06 -6.94
CA PRO A 154 5.31 14.42 -5.53
C PRO A 154 3.94 14.24 -4.89
N THR A 155 3.90 13.52 -3.77
CA THR A 155 2.68 13.12 -3.08
C THR A 155 2.81 13.38 -1.57
N PHE A 156 1.75 13.88 -0.97
CA PHE A 156 1.58 13.97 0.47
C PHE A 156 0.57 12.93 0.93
N TYR A 157 0.92 12.17 1.98
CA TYR A 157 0.07 11.17 2.61
C TYR A 157 -0.20 11.55 4.05
N PHE A 158 -1.38 11.21 4.54
CA PHE A 158 -1.74 11.38 5.94
C PHE A 158 -2.59 10.22 6.46
N GLY A 159 -2.51 10.00 7.76
CA GLY A 159 -3.36 9.06 8.49
C GLY A 159 -3.78 9.66 9.81
N GLN A 160 -5.04 9.45 10.20
CA GLN A 160 -5.61 9.91 11.45
C GLN A 160 -6.49 8.84 12.05
N GLY A 161 -6.10 8.30 13.21
CA GLY A 161 -6.96 7.49 14.05
C GLY A 161 -7.89 8.35 14.91
N LEU A 162 -9.01 7.81 15.31
CA LEU A 162 -9.95 8.48 16.19
C LEU A 162 -9.84 8.03 17.66
N GLY A 163 -8.77 7.32 18.02
CA GLY A 163 -8.53 6.80 19.38
C GLY A 163 -8.36 7.87 20.44
N ALA A 164 -7.91 9.08 20.07
CA ALA A 164 -7.78 10.22 20.98
C ALA A 164 -9.13 10.89 21.34
N LEU A 165 -10.25 10.46 20.75
CA LEU A 165 -11.57 10.91 21.17
C LEU A 165 -11.86 10.50 22.63
N PRO A 166 -12.72 11.26 23.36
CA PRO A 166 -13.15 10.88 24.70
C PRO A 166 -13.78 9.48 24.76
N ASP A 167 -13.70 8.81 25.91
CA ASP A 167 -14.22 7.44 26.08
C ASP A 167 -15.73 7.33 25.78
N GLU A 168 -16.48 8.41 25.97
CA GLU A 168 -17.90 8.50 25.62
C GLU A 168 -18.17 8.34 24.12
N ALA A 169 -17.16 8.55 23.27
CA ALA A 169 -17.28 8.30 21.83
C ALA A 169 -17.36 6.79 21.51
N GLY A 170 -16.99 5.92 22.45
CA GLY A 170 -17.17 4.49 22.36
C GLY A 170 -16.56 3.91 21.08
N TRP A 171 -17.35 3.18 20.31
CA TRP A 171 -16.92 2.48 19.09
C TRP A 171 -16.45 3.40 17.96
N LEU A 172 -16.77 4.71 18.00
CA LEU A 172 -16.23 5.66 17.01
C LEU A 172 -14.70 5.75 17.08
N ARG A 173 -14.12 5.46 18.24
CA ARG A 173 -12.66 5.44 18.43
C ARG A 173 -11.96 4.37 17.60
N ALA A 174 -12.68 3.32 17.14
CA ALA A 174 -12.12 2.29 16.25
C ALA A 174 -11.97 2.75 14.80
N PHE A 175 -12.56 3.88 14.39
CA PHE A 175 -12.38 4.43 13.06
C PHE A 175 -11.01 5.08 12.87
N ALA A 176 -10.52 5.00 11.65
CA ALA A 176 -9.40 5.78 11.14
C ALA A 176 -9.69 6.26 9.72
N VAL A 177 -9.00 7.32 9.32
CA VAL A 177 -9.01 7.82 7.95
C VAL A 177 -7.57 7.93 7.45
N THR A 178 -7.33 7.59 6.18
CA THR A 178 -6.08 7.88 5.49
C THR A 178 -6.37 8.66 4.23
N GLY A 179 -5.37 9.27 3.65
CA GLY A 179 -5.53 9.97 2.39
C GLY A 179 -4.21 10.36 1.77
N GLN A 180 -4.29 10.65 0.47
CA GLN A 180 -3.16 11.13 -0.32
C GLN A 180 -3.58 12.21 -1.29
N ILE A 181 -2.64 13.08 -1.61
CA ILE A 181 -2.76 14.06 -2.70
C ILE A 181 -1.41 14.21 -3.38
N GLY A 182 -1.39 14.00 -4.69
CA GLY A 182 -0.20 14.07 -5.53
C GLY A 182 -0.45 14.92 -6.77
N TYR A 183 0.62 15.38 -7.37
CA TYR A 183 0.57 16.12 -8.63
C TYR A 183 1.53 15.47 -9.62
N GLN A 184 0.96 14.72 -10.57
CA GLN A 184 1.69 14.00 -11.60
C GLN A 184 2.03 14.95 -12.76
N PHE A 185 3.29 15.00 -13.12
CA PHE A 185 3.74 15.72 -14.30
C PHE A 185 4.68 14.86 -15.15
N PRO A 186 4.36 14.73 -16.46
CA PRO A 186 5.19 14.00 -17.39
C PRO A 186 6.45 14.79 -17.74
N THR A 187 7.52 14.09 -18.10
CA THR A 187 8.77 14.70 -18.58
C THR A 187 8.64 15.29 -19.99
N THR A 188 7.53 15.02 -20.68
CA THR A 188 7.16 15.66 -21.95
C THR A 188 5.70 16.11 -21.91
N SER A 189 5.41 17.23 -22.55
CA SER A 189 4.04 17.76 -22.67
C SER A 189 3.29 17.29 -23.94
N TYR A 190 4.00 16.63 -24.87
CA TYR A 190 3.44 16.18 -26.13
C TYR A 190 4.14 14.92 -26.63
N GLU A 191 3.37 13.90 -26.96
CA GLU A 191 3.88 12.67 -27.57
C GLU A 191 3.70 12.72 -29.09
N VAL A 192 4.82 12.68 -29.80
CA VAL A 192 4.85 12.84 -31.26
C VAL A 192 4.26 11.63 -31.99
N ALA A 193 4.51 10.42 -31.48
CA ALA A 193 4.06 9.18 -32.14
C ALA A 193 2.53 9.04 -32.16
N GLN A 194 1.87 9.47 -31.09
CA GLN A 194 0.41 9.46 -30.96
C GLN A 194 -0.25 10.79 -31.30
N ALA A 195 0.56 11.83 -31.61
CA ALA A 195 0.12 13.19 -31.86
C ALA A 195 -0.83 13.73 -30.78
N THR A 196 -0.52 13.45 -29.50
CA THR A 196 -1.36 13.80 -28.35
C THR A 196 -0.62 14.61 -27.31
N TYR A 197 -1.35 15.51 -26.63
CA TYR A 197 -0.85 16.21 -25.45
C TYR A 197 -0.96 15.32 -24.22
N ILE A 198 0.09 15.31 -23.42
CA ILE A 198 0.13 14.54 -22.16
C ILE A 198 -0.29 15.48 -21.01
N PRO A 199 -1.41 15.19 -20.33
CA PRO A 199 -1.91 16.05 -19.28
C PRO A 199 -1.04 15.99 -18.02
N GLN A 200 -1.08 17.06 -17.23
CA GLN A 200 -0.68 17.01 -15.83
C GLN A 200 -1.91 16.65 -15.01
N VAL A 201 -1.74 15.79 -14.01
CA VAL A 201 -2.85 15.16 -13.31
C VAL A 201 -2.74 15.41 -11.80
N LEU A 202 -3.83 15.85 -11.19
CA LEU A 202 -3.99 15.81 -9.75
C LEU A 202 -4.48 14.40 -9.36
N THR A 203 -3.64 13.65 -8.65
CA THR A 203 -4.01 12.36 -8.05
C THR A 203 -4.42 12.60 -6.60
N TRP A 204 -5.56 12.06 -6.18
CA TRP A 204 -6.04 12.23 -4.83
C TRP A 204 -6.97 11.10 -4.43
N GLY A 205 -7.00 10.82 -3.13
CA GLY A 205 -7.81 9.75 -2.61
C GLY A 205 -7.80 9.70 -1.09
N GLY A 206 -8.53 8.75 -0.56
CA GLY A 206 -8.57 8.51 0.87
C GLY A 206 -9.31 7.24 1.21
N SER A 207 -9.18 6.81 2.45
CA SER A 207 -9.91 5.67 2.99
C SER A 207 -10.62 6.01 4.30
N VAL A 208 -11.66 5.26 4.58
CA VAL A 208 -12.27 5.16 5.90
C VAL A 208 -12.18 3.71 6.32
N GLN A 209 -11.61 3.47 7.49
CA GLN A 209 -11.29 2.15 8.02
C GLN A 209 -11.95 1.97 9.38
N TYR A 210 -12.41 0.74 9.68
CA TYR A 210 -12.88 0.35 10.99
C TYR A 210 -12.08 -0.82 11.52
N SER A 211 -11.24 -0.59 12.53
CA SER A 211 -10.32 -1.61 13.02
C SER A 211 -10.97 -2.48 14.11
N MET A 212 -11.30 -3.75 13.76
CA MET A 212 -11.74 -4.73 14.76
C MET A 212 -10.62 -5.09 15.75
N PRO A 213 -9.33 -5.19 15.34
CA PRO A 213 -8.24 -5.35 16.29
C PRO A 213 -8.20 -4.23 17.34
N TYR A 214 -8.31 -2.98 16.90
CA TYR A 214 -8.33 -1.82 17.80
C TYR A 214 -9.57 -1.81 18.72
N LEU A 215 -10.74 -2.15 18.19
CA LEU A 215 -11.96 -2.27 18.99
C LEU A 215 -11.76 -3.25 20.15
N LYS A 216 -11.20 -4.43 19.86
CA LYS A 216 -10.95 -5.48 20.83
C LYS A 216 -9.94 -5.09 21.90
N SER A 217 -8.82 -4.46 21.51
CA SER A 217 -7.70 -4.16 22.42
C SER A 217 -7.90 -2.89 23.24
N GLU A 218 -8.49 -1.84 22.64
CA GLU A 218 -8.50 -0.49 23.22
C GLU A 218 -9.90 -0.01 23.70
N ILE A 219 -10.96 -0.71 23.29
CA ILE A 219 -12.31 -0.24 23.58
C ILE A 219 -13.13 -1.32 24.29
N GLU A 220 -13.44 -2.43 23.61
CA GLU A 220 -14.31 -3.49 24.14
C GLU A 220 -14.05 -4.81 23.42
N ASP A 221 -13.76 -5.87 24.17
CA ASP A 221 -13.71 -7.23 23.65
C ASP A 221 -15.14 -7.82 23.56
N LEU A 222 -15.67 -7.85 22.36
CA LEU A 222 -16.99 -8.40 22.05
C LEU A 222 -17.00 -9.94 22.03
N GLN A 223 -15.88 -10.60 22.34
CA GLN A 223 -15.71 -12.06 22.29
C GLN A 223 -16.11 -12.69 20.93
N LEU A 224 -15.84 -11.95 19.85
CA LEU A 224 -16.11 -12.40 18.50
C LEU A 224 -15.12 -13.51 18.10
N PRO A 225 -15.45 -14.33 17.08
CA PRO A 225 -14.51 -15.27 16.50
C PRO A 225 -13.20 -14.60 16.09
N ASP A 226 -12.08 -15.29 16.29
CA ASP A 226 -10.75 -14.75 16.04
C ASP A 226 -10.58 -14.15 14.63
N PHE A 227 -11.11 -14.83 13.60
CA PHE A 227 -11.11 -14.33 12.23
C PHE A 227 -11.73 -12.92 12.10
N ILE A 228 -12.84 -12.67 12.82
CA ILE A 228 -13.53 -11.36 12.79
C ILE A 228 -12.71 -10.29 13.51
N ASN A 229 -12.05 -10.67 14.62
CA ASN A 229 -11.21 -9.74 15.39
C ASN A 229 -9.96 -9.26 14.63
N HIS A 230 -9.61 -9.90 13.52
CA HIS A 230 -8.50 -9.52 12.64
C HIS A 230 -8.95 -8.75 11.39
N LEU A 231 -10.25 -8.48 11.23
CA LEU A 231 -10.76 -7.75 10.07
C LEU A 231 -10.68 -6.23 10.27
N ILE A 232 -10.37 -5.55 9.18
CA ILE A 232 -10.48 -4.10 9.03
C ILE A 232 -11.37 -3.84 7.80
N PRO A 233 -12.70 -3.72 7.97
CA PRO A 233 -13.56 -3.19 6.92
C PRO A 233 -13.07 -1.82 6.46
N ILE A 234 -13.03 -1.60 5.15
CA ILE A 234 -12.48 -0.40 4.54
C ILE A 234 -13.31 0.04 3.34
N VAL A 235 -13.34 1.33 3.10
CA VAL A 235 -13.76 1.90 1.83
C VAL A 235 -12.69 2.87 1.39
N GLU A 236 -12.10 2.61 0.23
CA GLU A 236 -11.12 3.49 -0.39
C GLU A 236 -11.73 4.28 -1.54
N ALA A 237 -11.13 5.41 -1.86
CA ALA A 237 -11.39 6.16 -3.10
C ALA A 237 -10.05 6.58 -3.69
N GLN A 238 -9.81 6.25 -4.96
CA GLN A 238 -8.64 6.67 -5.71
C GLN A 238 -9.09 7.41 -6.96
N LEU A 239 -8.69 8.66 -7.08
CA LEU A 239 -9.19 9.58 -8.11
C LEU A 239 -8.04 10.32 -8.79
N SER A 240 -8.23 10.58 -10.10
CA SER A 240 -7.30 11.29 -10.96
C SER A 240 -8.04 12.36 -11.75
N THR A 241 -7.55 13.59 -11.67
CA THR A 241 -8.17 14.75 -12.34
C THR A 241 -7.13 15.43 -13.23
N PRO A 242 -7.26 15.39 -14.57
CA PRO A 242 -6.42 16.18 -15.45
C PRO A 242 -6.62 17.67 -15.19
N VAL A 243 -5.56 18.41 -14.83
CA VAL A 243 -5.64 19.82 -14.41
C VAL A 243 -4.92 20.80 -15.34
N ALA A 244 -3.98 20.30 -16.14
CA ALA A 244 -3.25 21.12 -17.10
C ALA A 244 -2.90 20.32 -18.34
N ASN A 245 -2.55 21.03 -19.42
CA ASN A 245 -2.19 20.46 -20.73
C ASN A 245 -3.30 19.59 -21.38
N ASN A 246 -4.57 19.90 -21.10
CA ASN A 246 -5.76 19.16 -21.58
C ASN A 246 -6.28 19.69 -22.91
N PHE A 247 -5.43 19.96 -23.88
CA PHE A 247 -5.83 20.59 -25.14
C PHE A 247 -6.83 19.71 -25.92
N GLY A 248 -8.03 20.25 -26.12
CA GLY A 248 -9.10 19.60 -26.91
C GLY A 248 -10.05 18.68 -26.11
N ASN A 249 -9.78 18.42 -24.82
CA ASN A 249 -10.62 17.56 -23.97
C ASN A 249 -11.13 18.33 -22.74
N SER A 250 -12.38 18.11 -22.37
CA SER A 250 -12.87 18.55 -21.06
C SER A 250 -12.22 17.68 -19.97
N PRO A 251 -11.66 18.29 -18.91
CA PRO A 251 -11.10 17.51 -17.79
C PRO A 251 -12.21 16.72 -17.10
N VAL A 252 -12.07 15.40 -17.05
CA VAL A 252 -12.99 14.50 -16.36
C VAL A 252 -12.21 13.79 -15.27
N THR A 253 -12.66 13.92 -14.04
CA THR A 253 -12.12 13.11 -12.95
C THR A 253 -12.48 11.66 -13.17
N THR A 254 -11.50 10.77 -13.13
CA THR A 254 -11.66 9.32 -13.22
C THR A 254 -11.19 8.67 -11.93
N GLY A 255 -11.54 7.41 -11.73
CA GLY A 255 -11.13 6.61 -10.59
C GLY A 255 -12.24 5.70 -10.08
N THR A 256 -12.03 5.15 -8.89
CA THR A 256 -12.89 4.13 -8.29
C THR A 256 -13.19 4.43 -6.83
N ILE A 257 -14.29 3.85 -6.34
CA ILE A 257 -14.61 3.71 -4.92
C ILE A 257 -14.59 2.22 -4.62
N ASN A 258 -13.80 1.81 -3.65
CA ASN A 258 -13.45 0.43 -3.41
C ASN A 258 -13.89 0.00 -2.00
N PRO A 259 -15.12 -0.48 -1.81
CA PRO A 259 -15.52 -1.12 -0.57
C PRO A 259 -14.91 -2.53 -0.46
N GLY A 260 -14.38 -2.84 0.73
CA GLY A 260 -13.77 -4.12 0.98
C GLY A 260 -13.41 -4.37 2.42
N ALA A 261 -12.47 -5.28 2.64
CA ALA A 261 -11.92 -5.60 3.94
C ALA A 261 -10.49 -6.12 3.83
N ILE A 262 -9.70 -5.82 4.84
CA ILE A 262 -8.35 -6.35 5.02
C ILE A 262 -8.37 -7.25 6.25
N TRP A 263 -7.90 -8.49 6.11
CA TRP A 263 -7.60 -9.38 7.22
C TRP A 263 -6.12 -9.27 7.58
N VAL A 264 -5.83 -9.02 8.86
CA VAL A 264 -4.48 -8.71 9.34
C VAL A 264 -3.97 -9.84 10.22
N GLY A 265 -2.85 -10.44 9.85
CA GLY A 265 -2.11 -11.40 10.66
C GLY A 265 -0.83 -10.77 11.23
N SER A 266 -0.05 -11.56 11.98
CA SER A 266 1.20 -11.08 12.61
C SER A 266 2.33 -10.78 11.60
N TYR A 267 2.32 -11.39 10.42
CA TYR A 267 3.41 -11.30 9.43
C TYR A 267 2.92 -10.92 8.04
N PHE A 268 1.62 -10.91 7.83
CA PHE A 268 1.04 -10.62 6.54
C PHE A 268 -0.41 -10.15 6.69
N GLN A 269 -0.91 -9.52 5.66
CA GLN A 269 -2.33 -9.21 5.50
C GLN A 269 -2.84 -9.70 4.14
N VAL A 270 -4.15 -9.88 4.05
CA VAL A 270 -4.85 -10.18 2.82
C VAL A 270 -6.01 -9.21 2.68
N GLY A 271 -6.02 -8.44 1.61
CA GLY A 271 -7.09 -7.50 1.29
C GLY A 271 -7.90 -7.95 0.08
N LEU A 272 -9.18 -7.62 0.08
CA LEU A 272 -10.08 -7.80 -1.06
C LEU A 272 -11.09 -6.67 -1.11
N GLU A 273 -11.22 -6.04 -2.27
CA GLU A 273 -12.11 -4.92 -2.54
C GLU A 273 -12.86 -5.10 -3.85
N ALA A 274 -14.06 -4.55 -3.92
CA ALA A 274 -14.76 -4.36 -5.19
C ALA A 274 -14.37 -2.99 -5.76
N THR A 275 -13.95 -2.90 -7.01
CA THR A 275 -13.60 -1.65 -7.68
C THR A 275 -14.82 -1.12 -8.43
N VAL A 276 -15.42 -0.03 -7.92
CA VAL A 276 -16.63 0.58 -8.47
C VAL A 276 -16.24 1.88 -9.17
N PRO A 277 -16.28 1.95 -10.52
CA PRO A 277 -15.89 3.16 -11.24
C PRO A 277 -16.84 4.32 -10.94
N VAL A 278 -16.29 5.52 -10.69
CA VAL A 278 -17.10 6.73 -10.36
C VAL A 278 -17.89 7.26 -11.55
N ASN A 279 -17.51 6.90 -12.76
CA ASN A 279 -18.20 7.25 -14.00
C ASN A 279 -17.79 6.34 -15.16
N ARG A 280 -18.41 6.54 -16.34
CA ARG A 280 -18.12 5.72 -17.54
C ARG A 280 -16.71 5.91 -18.12
N ALA A 281 -16.05 7.03 -17.84
CA ALA A 281 -14.68 7.23 -18.28
C ALA A 281 -13.70 6.42 -17.41
N SER A 282 -14.06 6.14 -16.16
CA SER A 282 -13.31 5.29 -15.26
C SER A 282 -13.48 3.80 -15.54
N GLY A 283 -14.68 3.39 -16.00
CA GLY A 283 -15.00 1.99 -16.24
C GLY A 283 -16.47 1.76 -16.51
N THR A 284 -16.80 0.56 -16.97
CA THR A 284 -18.17 0.21 -17.36
C THR A 284 -18.81 -0.89 -16.50
N GLY A 285 -18.08 -1.45 -15.56
CA GLY A 285 -18.55 -2.50 -14.66
C GLY A 285 -17.79 -2.51 -13.35
N VAL A 286 -18.29 -3.24 -12.36
CA VAL A 286 -17.61 -3.47 -11.10
C VAL A 286 -16.49 -4.49 -11.32
N GLY A 287 -15.29 -4.16 -10.88
CA GLY A 287 -14.13 -5.03 -10.87
C GLY A 287 -13.82 -5.55 -9.45
N PHE A 288 -12.62 -6.07 -9.26
CA PHE A 288 -12.10 -6.43 -7.94
C PHE A 288 -10.61 -6.16 -7.86
N LEU A 289 -10.16 -5.85 -6.65
CA LEU A 289 -8.76 -5.64 -6.28
C LEU A 289 -8.44 -6.55 -5.11
N GLY A 290 -7.41 -7.38 -5.23
CA GLY A 290 -6.96 -8.30 -4.18
C GLY A 290 -5.47 -8.18 -3.96
N GLN A 291 -5.02 -8.22 -2.69
CA GLN A 291 -3.62 -8.09 -2.33
C GLN A 291 -3.22 -9.10 -1.26
N PHE A 292 -2.06 -9.68 -1.45
CA PHE A 292 -1.31 -10.34 -0.40
C PHE A 292 -0.07 -9.51 -0.07
N HIS A 293 0.06 -9.13 1.19
CA HIS A 293 1.08 -8.21 1.64
C HIS A 293 1.82 -8.79 2.85
N ILE A 294 3.15 -8.70 2.86
CA ILE A 294 4.04 -9.31 3.85
C ILE A 294 4.79 -8.20 4.58
N TYR A 295 4.79 -8.26 5.91
CA TYR A 295 5.56 -7.39 6.79
C TYR A 295 6.97 -7.96 6.97
N LEU A 296 7.93 -7.47 6.18
CA LEU A 296 9.31 -7.98 6.19
C LEU A 296 10.03 -7.63 7.48
N ASP A 297 9.69 -6.51 8.08
CA ASP A 297 10.25 -6.06 9.34
C ASP A 297 9.81 -6.92 10.54
N ASP A 298 8.58 -7.45 10.54
CA ASP A 298 8.13 -8.41 11.56
C ASP A 298 8.61 -9.83 11.29
N MET A 299 8.63 -10.23 10.01
CA MET A 299 9.05 -11.58 9.63
C MET A 299 10.56 -11.77 9.80
N PHE A 300 11.35 -10.72 9.56
CA PHE A 300 12.81 -10.76 9.57
C PHE A 300 13.43 -9.59 10.36
N PRO A 301 13.05 -9.40 11.65
CA PRO A 301 13.36 -8.21 12.43
C PRO A 301 14.85 -7.94 12.68
N THR A 302 15.71 -8.92 12.44
CA THR A 302 17.17 -8.82 12.69
C THR A 302 18.00 -8.81 11.40
N THR A 303 17.35 -8.85 10.23
CA THR A 303 18.02 -8.92 8.93
C THR A 303 17.42 -7.92 7.95
N ILE A 304 16.65 -8.38 6.95
CA ILE A 304 16.06 -7.51 5.91
C ILE A 304 15.01 -6.54 6.46
N GLY A 305 14.44 -6.78 7.61
CA GLY A 305 13.52 -5.89 8.30
C GLY A 305 14.22 -4.82 9.16
N GLN A 306 15.54 -4.63 9.05
CA GLN A 306 16.27 -3.53 9.70
C GLN A 306 16.53 -2.42 8.68
N PRO A 307 16.47 -1.13 9.07
CA PRO A 307 16.94 -0.04 8.21
C PRO A 307 18.36 -0.29 7.72
N LEU A 308 18.69 0.15 6.51
CA LEU A 308 20.05 0.03 5.97
C LEU A 308 21.06 0.86 6.77
N ILE A 309 20.62 1.98 7.31
CA ILE A 309 21.42 2.92 8.11
C ILE A 309 20.67 3.21 9.40
N GLY A 310 21.33 3.01 10.54
CA GLY A 310 20.73 3.21 11.86
C GLY A 310 20.38 1.90 12.56
N THR A 311 19.67 2.00 13.67
CA THR A 311 19.14 0.87 14.43
C THR A 311 17.63 0.98 14.47
N ALA A 312 16.92 -0.12 14.26
CA ALA A 312 15.47 -0.13 14.42
C ALA A 312 15.09 0.27 15.87
N PRO A 313 13.96 0.97 16.04
CA PRO A 313 13.41 1.19 17.37
C PRO A 313 13.13 -0.15 18.06
N PRO A 314 13.11 -0.18 19.40
CA PRO A 314 12.76 -1.39 20.11
C PRO A 314 11.36 -1.85 19.70
N PRO A 315 11.18 -3.16 19.49
CA PRO A 315 9.91 -3.71 19.00
C PRO A 315 8.76 -3.36 19.94
N GLN A 316 7.70 -2.78 19.38
CA GLN A 316 6.45 -2.59 20.10
C GLN A 316 5.58 -3.83 19.85
N LYS A 317 4.92 -4.34 20.89
CA LYS A 317 4.14 -5.57 20.81
C LYS A 317 2.82 -5.34 20.09
N PRO A 318 2.44 -6.14 19.05
CA PRO A 318 1.06 -6.08 18.54
C PRO A 318 0.09 -6.45 19.65
N THR A 319 -0.97 -5.69 19.76
CA THR A 319 -2.11 -5.97 20.64
C THR A 319 -3.28 -6.48 19.78
N PHE A 320 -3.06 -7.56 19.03
CA PHE A 320 -4.15 -8.24 18.30
C PHE A 320 -4.77 -9.36 19.14
#